data_4d70cd00711e282a38585ce82205d06b
#
_entry.id   4d70cd00711e282a38585ce82205d06b
#
_cell.length_a   1.000
_cell.length_b   1.000
_cell.length_c   1.000
_cell.angle_alpha   90.00
_cell.angle_beta   90.00
_cell.angle_gamma   90.00
#
_symmetry.space_group_name_H-M   'P 1'
#
loop_
_entity.id
_entity.type
_entity.pdbx_description
1 polymer ?
#
loop_
_entity_poly.entity_id
_entity_poly.type
_entity_poly.pdbx_seq_one_letter_code
_entity_poly.pdbx_strand_id
1 'polypeptide(L)'
;MENYTYQNTLISKKQLKQILSWSFTKYGSIKACFLADQLKILGFKYATYAGISISIEDLRVPYVKNTMLQNANQEILNTEKIYLKGKITSVERFQKIIDTWNITSEMLKDEVVSFFKKYDPLNSVYIMAFSGARGNLSQVRQLVGMRGLMSDSNGEIMNLPIKKNFREGLTVTDYLMSGYGARKGIVDTALKTANSGYLTRRLIDVAQDIIVREKDC
;
A
#
# COMPACT_ATOMS: atom_id res chain seq x y z
N MET A 1 -17.15 -18.87 27.79
CA MET A 1 -17.55 -18.98 26.35
C MET A 1 -18.10 -17.63 25.96
N GLU A 2 -17.33 -16.84 25.23
CA GLU A 2 -17.81 -15.54 24.73
C GLU A 2 -18.86 -15.80 23.65
N ASN A 3 -20.10 -15.45 23.93
CA ASN A 3 -21.13 -15.42 22.93
C ASN A 3 -20.83 -14.26 21.99
N TYR A 4 -20.86 -14.50 20.69
CA TYR A 4 -20.70 -13.45 19.70
C TYR A 4 -21.84 -12.44 19.88
N THR A 5 -21.50 -11.21 20.24
CA THR A 5 -22.47 -10.13 20.37
C THR A 5 -22.64 -9.45 19.01
N TYR A 6 -23.88 -9.05 18.70
CA TYR A 6 -24.15 -8.30 17.49
C TYR A 6 -23.37 -6.98 17.49
N GLN A 7 -22.60 -6.75 16.42
CA GLN A 7 -21.79 -5.55 16.24
C GLN A 7 -22.27 -4.78 15.00
N ASN A 8 -22.82 -3.60 15.20
CA ASN A 8 -23.20 -2.71 14.12
C ASN A 8 -22.05 -1.76 13.77
N THR A 9 -20.99 -2.31 13.20
CA THR A 9 -19.77 -1.56 12.81
C THR A 9 -19.30 -1.96 11.43
N LEU A 10 -18.55 -1.07 10.78
CA LEU A 10 -17.87 -1.41 9.53
C LEU A 10 -16.82 -2.48 9.77
N ILE A 11 -16.96 -3.62 9.11
CA ILE A 11 -16.06 -4.75 9.26
C ILE A 11 -14.91 -4.61 8.26
N SER A 12 -13.70 -4.40 8.79
CA SER A 12 -12.48 -4.40 8.02
C SER A 12 -11.98 -5.82 7.70
N LYS A 13 -11.04 -5.96 6.77
CA LYS A 13 -10.40 -7.25 6.44
C LYS A 13 -9.84 -7.97 7.67
N LYS A 14 -9.26 -7.22 8.62
CA LYS A 14 -8.71 -7.78 9.87
C LYS A 14 -9.80 -8.38 10.75
N GLN A 15 -10.90 -7.65 10.92
CA GLN A 15 -12.05 -8.12 11.72
C GLN A 15 -12.75 -9.31 11.06
N LEU A 16 -12.89 -9.30 9.72
CA LEU A 16 -13.45 -10.43 8.98
C LEU A 16 -12.62 -11.70 9.18
N LYS A 17 -11.28 -11.58 9.16
CA LYS A 17 -10.40 -12.71 9.48
C LYS A 17 -10.61 -13.23 10.90
N GLN A 18 -10.81 -12.34 11.88
CA GLN A 18 -11.11 -12.72 13.27
C GLN A 18 -12.43 -13.47 13.40
N ILE A 19 -13.49 -13.01 12.71
CA ILE A 19 -14.80 -13.67 12.69
C ILE A 19 -14.70 -15.08 12.11
N LEU A 20 -14.02 -15.25 10.99
CA LEU A 20 -13.82 -16.56 10.36
C LEU A 20 -12.99 -17.49 11.24
N SER A 21 -11.91 -16.99 11.85
CA SER A 21 -11.09 -17.76 12.79
C SER A 21 -11.90 -18.20 14.02
N TRP A 22 -12.68 -17.30 14.61
CA TRP A 22 -13.57 -17.62 15.71
C TRP A 22 -14.62 -18.67 15.34
N SER A 23 -15.25 -18.52 14.16
CA SER A 23 -16.22 -19.50 13.65
C SER A 23 -15.60 -20.88 13.47
N PHE A 24 -14.38 -20.94 12.93
CA PHE A 24 -13.64 -22.18 12.74
C PHE A 24 -13.35 -22.88 14.09
N THR A 25 -12.88 -22.13 15.08
CA THR A 25 -12.54 -22.68 16.41
C THR A 25 -13.78 -23.18 17.16
N LYS A 26 -14.93 -22.45 17.04
CA LYS A 26 -16.14 -22.76 17.79
C LYS A 26 -17.03 -23.80 17.14
N TYR A 27 -17.18 -23.76 15.82
CA TYR A 27 -18.16 -24.55 15.07
C TYR A 27 -17.56 -25.58 14.12
N GLY A 28 -16.24 -25.59 13.97
CA GLY A 28 -15.52 -26.49 13.08
C GLY A 28 -15.47 -26.02 11.63
N SER A 29 -14.74 -26.78 10.79
CA SER A 29 -14.43 -26.39 9.40
C SER A 29 -15.66 -26.28 8.50
N ILE A 30 -16.61 -27.21 8.61
CA ILE A 30 -17.78 -27.27 7.73
C ILE A 30 -18.65 -26.00 7.86
N LYS A 31 -18.97 -25.61 9.11
CA LYS A 31 -19.78 -24.41 9.38
C LYS A 31 -19.02 -23.12 9.04
N ALA A 32 -17.69 -23.10 9.25
CA ALA A 32 -16.86 -21.96 8.87
C ALA A 32 -16.81 -21.77 7.35
N CYS A 33 -16.72 -22.86 6.56
CA CYS A 33 -16.81 -22.81 5.10
C CYS A 33 -18.17 -22.28 4.63
N PHE A 34 -19.26 -22.79 5.22
CA PHE A 34 -20.61 -22.30 4.89
C PHE A 34 -20.75 -20.80 5.18
N LEU A 35 -20.26 -20.33 6.34
CA LEU A 35 -20.26 -18.89 6.67
C LEU A 35 -19.44 -18.08 5.65
N ALA A 36 -18.28 -18.56 5.24
CA ALA A 36 -17.45 -17.90 4.24
C ALA A 36 -18.15 -17.78 2.88
N ASP A 37 -18.85 -18.85 2.45
CA ASP A 37 -19.64 -18.84 1.21
C ASP A 37 -20.83 -17.86 1.28
N GLN A 38 -21.54 -17.81 2.40
CA GLN A 38 -22.62 -16.85 2.59
C GLN A 38 -22.10 -15.41 2.58
N LEU A 39 -20.98 -15.14 3.24
CA LEU A 39 -20.34 -13.81 3.22
C LEU A 39 -19.89 -13.42 1.81
N LYS A 40 -19.35 -14.36 1.05
CA LYS A 40 -18.96 -14.17 -0.36
C LYS A 40 -20.17 -13.79 -1.22
N ILE A 41 -21.25 -14.55 -1.15
CA ILE A 41 -22.49 -14.30 -1.92
C ILE A 41 -23.07 -12.93 -1.56
N LEU A 42 -23.14 -12.61 -0.26
CA LEU A 42 -23.62 -11.33 0.23
C LEU A 42 -22.76 -10.18 -0.29
N GLY A 43 -21.43 -10.32 -0.20
CA GLY A 43 -20.48 -9.33 -0.68
C GLY A 43 -20.62 -9.04 -2.17
N PHE A 44 -20.68 -10.08 -3.01
CA PHE A 44 -20.86 -9.92 -4.44
C PHE A 44 -22.22 -9.29 -4.80
N LYS A 45 -23.30 -9.71 -4.14
CA LYS A 45 -24.62 -9.16 -4.35
C LYS A 45 -24.65 -7.65 -4.13
N TYR A 46 -24.16 -7.20 -2.97
CA TYR A 46 -24.17 -5.77 -2.64
C TYR A 46 -23.12 -4.97 -3.40
N ALA A 47 -21.98 -5.54 -3.75
CA ALA A 47 -21.01 -4.88 -4.62
C ALA A 47 -21.59 -4.63 -6.03
N THR A 48 -22.38 -5.56 -6.56
CA THR A 48 -23.08 -5.39 -7.84
C THR A 48 -24.14 -4.30 -7.76
N TYR A 49 -24.93 -4.25 -6.69
CA TYR A 49 -25.93 -3.19 -6.51
C TYR A 49 -25.29 -1.81 -6.29
N ALA A 50 -24.17 -1.74 -5.61
CA ALA A 50 -23.46 -0.49 -5.36
C ALA A 50 -22.88 0.13 -6.64
N GLY A 51 -22.54 -0.68 -7.65
CA GLY A 51 -22.05 -0.21 -8.95
C GLY A 51 -20.79 0.67 -8.81
N ILE A 52 -19.84 0.30 -7.94
CA ILE A 52 -18.65 1.11 -7.64
C ILE A 52 -17.81 1.25 -8.90
N SER A 53 -17.62 2.51 -9.35
CA SER A 53 -16.76 2.89 -10.47
C SER A 53 -15.75 3.95 -10.02
N ILE A 54 -14.71 4.18 -10.80
CA ILE A 54 -13.69 5.19 -10.54
C ILE A 54 -13.73 6.24 -11.63
N SER A 55 -13.75 7.50 -11.21
CA SER A 55 -13.54 8.66 -12.08
C SER A 55 -12.32 9.48 -11.64
N ILE A 56 -11.86 10.37 -12.50
CA ILE A 56 -10.77 11.31 -12.15
C ILE A 56 -11.22 12.28 -11.05
N GLU A 57 -12.49 12.59 -10.96
CA GLU A 57 -13.06 13.47 -9.94
C GLU A 57 -13.02 12.87 -8.53
N ASP A 58 -13.08 11.53 -8.44
CA ASP A 58 -12.97 10.81 -7.15
C ASP A 58 -11.58 10.95 -6.52
N LEU A 59 -10.57 11.30 -7.32
CA LEU A 59 -9.19 11.52 -6.87
C LEU A 59 -9.03 12.94 -6.28
N ARG A 60 -9.65 13.21 -5.14
CA ARG A 60 -9.60 14.53 -4.49
C ARG A 60 -8.29 14.73 -3.75
N VAL A 61 -7.56 15.78 -4.12
CA VAL A 61 -6.28 16.15 -3.49
C VAL A 61 -6.54 16.99 -2.24
N PRO A 62 -6.02 16.62 -1.07
CA PRO A 62 -6.14 17.43 0.14
C PRO A 62 -5.45 18.79 -0.01
N TYR A 63 -6.08 19.87 0.47
CA TYR A 63 -5.50 21.22 0.43
C TYR A 63 -4.19 21.33 1.22
N VAL A 64 -4.05 20.53 2.26
CA VAL A 64 -2.87 20.49 3.14
C VAL A 64 -1.59 20.03 2.42
N LYS A 65 -1.72 19.35 1.28
CA LYS A 65 -0.58 18.85 0.49
C LYS A 65 0.45 19.95 0.22
N ASN A 66 0.02 21.12 -0.25
CA ASN A 66 0.93 22.19 -0.66
C ASN A 66 1.72 22.76 0.53
N THR A 67 1.07 22.92 1.68
CA THR A 67 1.72 23.39 2.91
C THR A 67 2.74 22.38 3.42
N MET A 68 2.42 21.08 3.39
CA MET A 68 3.37 20.02 3.78
C MET A 68 4.59 19.97 2.86
N LEU A 69 4.40 20.10 1.55
CA LEU A 69 5.49 20.16 0.59
C LEU A 69 6.36 21.39 0.75
N GLN A 70 5.78 22.55 1.07
CA GLN A 70 6.53 23.78 1.35
C GLN A 70 7.39 23.63 2.59
N ASN A 71 6.84 23.09 3.68
CA ASN A 71 7.58 22.83 4.91
C ASN A 71 8.76 21.89 4.68
N ALA A 72 8.55 20.79 3.97
CA ALA A 72 9.61 19.85 3.61
C ALA A 72 10.71 20.53 2.76
N ASN A 73 10.33 21.37 1.80
CA ASN A 73 11.31 22.13 1.03
C ASN A 73 12.13 23.10 1.89
N GLN A 74 11.52 23.75 2.89
CA GLN A 74 12.24 24.65 3.81
C GLN A 74 13.25 23.87 4.67
N GLU A 75 12.89 22.70 5.17
CA GLU A 75 13.80 21.83 5.92
C GLU A 75 15.00 21.41 5.06
N ILE A 76 14.77 21.06 3.80
CA ILE A 76 15.84 20.69 2.88
C ILE A 76 16.77 21.88 2.61
N LEU A 77 16.23 23.05 2.37
CA LEU A 77 17.02 24.27 2.21
C LEU A 77 17.85 24.60 3.45
N ASN A 78 17.32 24.37 4.64
CA ASN A 78 18.06 24.53 5.88
C ASN A 78 19.18 23.48 5.99
N THR A 79 18.93 22.24 5.61
CA THR A 79 19.94 21.16 5.57
C THR A 79 21.07 21.51 4.60
N GLU A 80 20.74 22.07 3.43
CA GLU A 80 21.75 22.54 2.47
C GLU A 80 22.59 23.70 3.02
N LYS A 81 21.96 24.67 3.70
CA LYS A 81 22.70 25.75 4.36
C LYS A 81 23.67 25.23 5.44
N ILE A 82 23.29 24.19 6.17
CA ILE A 82 24.13 23.55 7.19
C ILE A 82 25.30 22.83 6.53
N TYR A 83 25.04 22.14 5.41
CA TYR A 83 26.09 21.49 4.60
C TYR A 83 27.10 22.50 4.04
N LEU A 84 26.63 23.59 3.44
CA LEU A 84 27.51 24.65 2.92
C LEU A 84 28.39 25.32 4.01
N LYS A 85 27.92 25.29 5.27
CA LYS A 85 28.70 25.72 6.43
C LYS A 85 29.71 24.67 6.93
N GLY A 86 29.83 23.53 6.26
CA GLY A 86 30.72 22.45 6.61
C GLY A 86 30.39 21.69 7.90
N LYS A 87 29.15 21.79 8.40
CA LYS A 87 28.75 21.15 9.67
C LYS A 87 28.30 19.70 9.51
N ILE A 88 27.96 19.28 8.31
CA ILE A 88 27.52 17.92 7.98
C ILE A 88 28.25 17.41 6.74
N THR A 89 28.42 16.10 6.65
CA THR A 89 29.04 15.43 5.50
C THR A 89 28.05 15.30 4.34
N SER A 90 28.55 14.99 3.14
CA SER A 90 27.69 14.76 1.95
C SER A 90 26.75 13.58 2.15
N VAL A 91 27.20 12.52 2.83
CA VAL A 91 26.39 11.34 3.13
C VAL A 91 25.26 11.67 4.10
N GLU A 92 25.56 12.40 5.17
CA GLU A 92 24.55 12.85 6.14
C GLU A 92 23.52 13.78 5.52
N ARG A 93 23.94 14.69 4.63
CA ARG A 93 23.03 15.54 3.86
C ARG A 93 22.09 14.69 3.03
N PHE A 94 22.62 13.73 2.29
CA PHE A 94 21.84 12.83 1.45
C PHE A 94 20.80 12.05 2.28
N GLN A 95 21.23 11.46 3.39
CA GLN A 95 20.35 10.71 4.27
C GLN A 95 19.22 11.59 4.85
N LYS A 96 19.55 12.78 5.31
CA LYS A 96 18.54 13.73 5.83
C LYS A 96 17.51 14.12 4.77
N ILE A 97 17.90 14.32 3.52
CA ILE A 97 16.98 14.62 2.43
C ILE A 97 16.03 13.46 2.20
N ILE A 98 16.55 12.23 2.16
CA ILE A 98 15.72 11.02 2.00
C ILE A 98 14.74 10.87 3.16
N ASP A 99 15.21 11.03 4.40
CA ASP A 99 14.40 10.89 5.61
C ASP A 99 13.27 11.94 5.64
N THR A 100 13.57 13.20 5.31
CA THR A 100 12.56 14.28 5.23
C THR A 100 11.47 13.93 4.22
N TRP A 101 11.84 13.44 3.03
CA TRP A 101 10.85 13.08 2.02
C TRP A 101 10.05 11.84 2.38
N ASN A 102 10.65 10.85 3.03
CA ASN A 102 9.95 9.65 3.51
C ASN A 102 8.93 10.01 4.59
N ILE A 103 9.33 10.80 5.58
CA ILE A 103 8.44 11.28 6.65
C ILE A 103 7.29 12.08 6.06
N THR A 104 7.57 13.04 5.19
CA THR A 104 6.55 13.85 4.53
C THR A 104 5.57 12.99 3.72
N SER A 105 6.07 11.97 3.03
CA SER A 105 5.29 11.04 2.22
C SER A 105 4.35 10.18 3.09
N GLU A 106 4.81 9.72 4.25
CA GLU A 106 3.97 8.97 5.19
C GLU A 106 2.92 9.86 5.87
N MET A 107 3.32 11.04 6.32
CA MET A 107 2.37 12.03 6.88
C MET A 107 1.29 12.40 5.85
N LEU A 108 1.66 12.59 4.59
CA LEU A 108 0.70 12.88 3.52
C LEU A 108 -0.25 11.70 3.27
N LYS A 109 0.21 10.46 3.38
CA LYS A 109 -0.66 9.27 3.30
C LYS A 109 -1.72 9.27 4.39
N ASP A 110 -1.32 9.54 5.63
CA ASP A 110 -2.23 9.55 6.77
C ASP A 110 -3.25 10.70 6.67
N GLU A 111 -2.81 11.86 6.17
CA GLU A 111 -3.70 13.00 5.92
C GLU A 111 -4.71 12.71 4.80
N VAL A 112 -4.30 12.04 3.72
CA VAL A 112 -5.21 11.59 2.65
C VAL A 112 -6.29 10.65 3.21
N VAL A 113 -5.90 9.70 4.06
CA VAL A 113 -6.86 8.78 4.70
C VAL A 113 -7.82 9.52 5.62
N SER A 114 -7.31 10.46 6.43
CA SER A 114 -8.12 11.29 7.33
C SER A 114 -9.09 12.17 6.55
N PHE A 115 -8.62 12.74 5.44
CA PHE A 115 -9.43 13.56 4.55
C PHE A 115 -10.61 12.76 3.97
N PHE A 116 -10.37 11.59 3.39
CA PHE A 116 -11.43 10.74 2.86
C PHE A 116 -12.40 10.30 3.95
N LYS A 117 -11.90 9.89 5.10
CA LYS A 117 -12.75 9.46 6.21
C LYS A 117 -13.68 10.56 6.71
N LYS A 118 -13.21 11.82 6.70
CA LYS A 118 -13.94 12.96 7.25
C LYS A 118 -14.88 13.61 6.24
N TYR A 119 -14.43 13.78 5.00
CA TYR A 119 -15.13 14.59 4.00
C TYR A 119 -15.83 13.76 2.92
N ASP A 120 -15.36 12.56 2.63
CA ASP A 120 -15.90 11.74 1.55
C ASP A 120 -15.78 10.23 1.86
N PRO A 121 -16.50 9.73 2.87
CA PRO A 121 -16.42 8.33 3.29
C PRO A 121 -16.98 7.35 2.24
N LEU A 122 -17.78 7.83 1.28
CA LEU A 122 -18.37 7.04 0.20
C LEU A 122 -17.56 7.09 -1.10
N ASN A 123 -16.37 7.67 -1.05
CA ASN A 123 -15.47 7.71 -2.21
C ASN A 123 -15.09 6.30 -2.66
N SER A 124 -15.26 6.02 -3.95
CA SER A 124 -15.01 4.69 -4.54
C SER A 124 -13.59 4.20 -4.32
N VAL A 125 -12.60 5.07 -4.46
CA VAL A 125 -11.18 4.74 -4.26
C VAL A 125 -10.90 4.40 -2.80
N TYR A 126 -11.47 5.19 -1.88
CA TYR A 126 -11.34 4.95 -0.44
C TYR A 126 -11.99 3.64 -0.03
N ILE A 127 -13.22 3.37 -0.48
CA ILE A 127 -13.94 2.12 -0.18
C ILE A 127 -13.12 0.91 -0.65
N MET A 128 -12.61 0.92 -1.87
CA MET A 128 -11.81 -0.19 -2.41
C MET A 128 -10.52 -0.43 -1.61
N ALA A 129 -9.78 0.64 -1.29
CA ALA A 129 -8.53 0.54 -0.55
C ALA A 129 -8.74 0.16 0.92
N PHE A 130 -9.78 0.70 1.57
CA PHE A 130 -10.11 0.41 2.96
C PHE A 130 -10.64 -1.02 3.14
N SER A 131 -11.48 -1.50 2.25
CA SER A 131 -11.97 -2.88 2.28
C SER A 131 -10.87 -3.91 2.01
N GLY A 132 -9.78 -3.50 1.38
CA GLY A 132 -8.70 -4.38 0.97
C GLY A 132 -9.06 -5.29 -0.21
N ALA A 133 -10.16 -5.01 -0.90
CA ALA A 133 -10.59 -5.76 -2.09
C ALA A 133 -9.65 -5.51 -3.27
N ARG A 134 -9.27 -4.26 -3.49
CA ARG A 134 -8.34 -3.87 -4.56
C ARG A 134 -7.57 -2.61 -4.18
N GLY A 135 -6.27 -2.66 -4.44
CA GLY A 135 -5.38 -1.56 -4.08
C GLY A 135 -5.04 -1.54 -2.58
N ASN A 136 -4.09 -0.72 -2.25
CA ASN A 136 -3.71 -0.42 -0.87
C ASN A 136 -3.51 1.09 -0.69
N LEU A 137 -3.42 1.55 0.54
CA LEU A 137 -3.27 2.97 0.86
C LEU A 137 -1.99 3.60 0.25
N SER A 138 -0.95 2.80 0.04
CA SER A 138 0.28 3.25 -0.62
C SER A 138 0.02 3.60 -2.11
N GLN A 139 -0.83 2.85 -2.80
CA GLN A 139 -1.23 3.16 -4.18
C GLN A 139 -2.13 4.40 -4.24
N VAL A 140 -3.06 4.56 -3.28
CA VAL A 140 -3.90 5.77 -3.17
C VAL A 140 -3.02 7.01 -2.95
N ARG A 141 -1.96 6.91 -2.14
CA ARG A 141 -0.99 7.99 -1.97
C ARG A 141 -0.39 8.44 -3.30
N GLN A 142 -0.02 7.51 -4.18
CA GLN A 142 0.53 7.85 -5.50
C GLN A 142 -0.49 8.51 -6.43
N LEU A 143 -1.79 8.18 -6.28
CA LEU A 143 -2.85 8.77 -7.09
C LEU A 143 -3.20 10.19 -6.66
N VAL A 144 -3.24 10.46 -5.35
CA VAL A 144 -3.80 11.69 -4.76
C VAL A 144 -2.74 12.50 -4.00
N GLY A 145 -1.78 11.87 -3.36
CA GLY A 145 -0.74 12.50 -2.57
C GLY A 145 0.47 12.93 -3.40
N MET A 146 1.57 12.23 -3.26
CA MET A 146 2.79 12.39 -4.07
C MET A 146 3.35 11.02 -4.42
N ARG A 147 4.06 10.94 -5.54
CA ARG A 147 4.72 9.70 -5.94
C ARG A 147 5.94 9.39 -5.06
N GLY A 148 6.68 10.41 -4.66
CA GLY A 148 7.81 10.29 -3.74
C GLY A 148 9.15 10.03 -4.42
N LEU A 149 10.08 9.45 -3.66
CA LEU A 149 11.41 9.12 -4.12
C LEU A 149 11.38 7.94 -5.10
N MET A 150 12.21 8.02 -6.13
CA MET A 150 12.37 6.98 -7.14
C MET A 150 13.78 6.43 -7.13
N SER A 151 13.93 5.18 -7.58
CA SER A 151 15.24 4.57 -7.78
C SER A 151 15.69 4.74 -9.24
N ASP A 152 16.98 4.93 -9.42
CA ASP A 152 17.64 4.93 -10.73
C ASP A 152 17.78 3.51 -11.31
N SER A 153 18.27 3.39 -12.52
CA SER A 153 18.58 2.13 -13.20
C SER A 153 19.50 1.21 -12.38
N ASN A 154 20.45 1.80 -11.65
CA ASN A 154 21.40 1.08 -10.77
C ASN A 154 20.76 0.62 -9.45
N GLY A 155 19.58 1.12 -9.11
CA GLY A 155 18.88 0.83 -7.86
C GLY A 155 19.20 1.79 -6.71
N GLU A 156 19.96 2.84 -6.96
CA GLU A 156 20.20 3.90 -5.99
C GLU A 156 19.00 4.84 -5.92
N ILE A 157 18.73 5.38 -4.73
CA ILE A 157 17.63 6.32 -4.55
C ILE A 157 18.05 7.69 -5.05
N MET A 158 17.25 8.28 -5.93
CA MET A 158 17.50 9.63 -6.42
C MET A 158 17.13 10.69 -5.40
N ASN A 159 17.93 11.75 -5.32
CA ASN A 159 17.69 12.89 -4.41
C ASN A 159 16.43 13.72 -4.78
N LEU A 160 15.95 13.61 -6.01
CA LEU A 160 14.82 14.36 -6.50
C LEU A 160 13.53 13.55 -6.31
N PRO A 161 12.61 14.00 -5.41
CA PRO A 161 11.31 13.37 -5.28
C PRO A 161 10.36 13.85 -6.36
N ILE A 162 9.48 13.01 -6.81
CA ILE A 162 8.35 13.38 -7.64
C ILE A 162 7.24 13.90 -6.71
N LYS A 163 7.09 15.23 -6.66
CA LYS A 163 6.11 15.92 -5.79
C LYS A 163 4.68 15.85 -6.33
N LYS A 164 4.55 15.66 -7.64
CA LYS A 164 3.26 15.52 -8.31
C LYS A 164 2.67 14.13 -8.11
N ASN A 165 1.37 14.04 -8.29
CA ASN A 165 0.59 12.80 -8.30
C ASN A 165 0.08 12.50 -9.71
N PHE A 166 -0.54 11.33 -9.89
CA PHE A 166 -1.09 10.95 -11.19
C PHE A 166 -2.28 11.82 -11.62
N ARG A 167 -3.06 12.36 -10.68
CA ARG A 167 -4.16 13.27 -11.00
C ARG A 167 -3.68 14.58 -11.59
N GLU A 168 -2.64 15.18 -11.00
CA GLU A 168 -2.05 16.45 -11.45
C GLU A 168 -1.27 16.30 -12.76
N GLY A 169 -0.93 15.07 -13.11
CA GLY A 169 -0.03 14.74 -14.21
C GLY A 169 1.44 14.92 -13.87
N LEU A 170 2.28 14.11 -14.48
CA LEU A 170 3.72 14.13 -14.29
C LEU A 170 4.37 15.07 -15.32
N THR A 171 5.49 15.70 -14.94
CA THR A 171 6.37 16.37 -15.91
C THR A 171 7.08 15.35 -16.77
N VAL A 172 7.65 15.76 -17.89
CA VAL A 172 8.44 14.87 -18.77
C VAL A 172 9.59 14.22 -18.01
N THR A 173 10.28 14.99 -17.16
CA THR A 173 11.37 14.49 -16.31
C THR A 173 10.86 13.46 -15.31
N ASP A 174 9.74 13.74 -14.61
CA ASP A 174 9.13 12.81 -13.65
C ASP A 174 8.69 11.51 -14.33
N TYR A 175 8.19 11.60 -15.55
CA TYR A 175 7.79 10.44 -16.34
C TYR A 175 8.99 9.54 -16.68
N LEU A 176 10.09 10.13 -17.17
CA LEU A 176 11.32 9.39 -17.50
C LEU A 176 11.92 8.73 -16.24
N MET A 177 12.03 9.46 -15.14
CA MET A 177 12.49 8.89 -13.86
C MET A 177 11.59 7.72 -13.40
N SER A 178 10.29 7.86 -13.57
CA SER A 178 9.33 6.80 -13.25
C SER A 178 9.51 5.56 -14.13
N GLY A 179 9.92 5.74 -15.38
CA GLY A 179 10.15 4.68 -16.34
C GLY A 179 11.26 3.71 -15.92
N TYR A 180 12.34 4.22 -15.32
CA TYR A 180 13.44 3.38 -14.81
C TYR A 180 12.96 2.44 -13.70
N GLY A 181 12.25 2.97 -12.71
CA GLY A 181 11.69 2.17 -11.62
C GLY A 181 10.65 1.15 -12.09
N ALA A 182 9.80 1.51 -13.05
CA ALA A 182 8.81 0.62 -13.62
C ALA A 182 9.46 -0.54 -14.38
N ARG A 183 10.46 -0.26 -15.25
CA ARG A 183 11.21 -1.29 -15.97
C ARG A 183 11.88 -2.26 -15.02
N LYS A 184 12.58 -1.75 -14.00
CA LYS A 184 13.23 -2.59 -12.98
C LYS A 184 12.22 -3.46 -12.24
N GLY A 185 11.07 -2.91 -11.83
CA GLY A 185 10.03 -3.67 -11.16
C GLY A 185 9.46 -4.81 -12.01
N ILE A 186 9.27 -4.60 -13.32
CA ILE A 186 8.79 -5.65 -14.23
C ILE A 186 9.84 -6.75 -14.38
N VAL A 187 11.11 -6.39 -14.59
CA VAL A 187 12.21 -7.37 -14.73
C VAL A 187 12.40 -8.16 -13.43
N ASP A 188 12.46 -7.48 -12.30
CA ASP A 188 12.60 -8.13 -10.99
C ASP A 188 11.45 -9.10 -10.70
N THR A 189 10.22 -8.73 -11.03
CA THR A 189 9.05 -9.61 -10.85
C THR A 189 9.15 -10.85 -11.71
N ALA A 190 9.52 -10.70 -12.98
CA ALA A 190 9.69 -11.84 -13.91
C ALA A 190 10.77 -12.80 -13.43
N LEU A 191 11.94 -12.30 -13.01
CA LEU A 191 13.04 -13.13 -12.51
C LEU A 191 12.70 -13.81 -11.18
N LYS A 192 12.10 -13.08 -10.23
CA LYS A 192 11.71 -13.64 -8.93
C LYS A 192 10.65 -14.73 -9.07
N THR A 193 9.71 -14.56 -9.99
CA THR A 193 8.69 -15.57 -10.28
C THR A 193 9.32 -16.87 -10.80
N ALA A 194 10.24 -16.77 -11.76
CA ALA A 194 10.95 -17.91 -12.29
C ALA A 194 11.79 -18.63 -11.20
N ASN A 195 12.54 -17.89 -10.39
CA ASN A 195 13.35 -18.43 -9.32
C ASN A 195 12.51 -19.11 -8.26
N SER A 196 11.39 -18.51 -7.86
CA SER A 196 10.44 -19.08 -6.89
C SER A 196 9.82 -20.39 -7.43
N GLY A 197 9.41 -20.41 -8.71
CA GLY A 197 8.87 -21.61 -9.34
C GLY A 197 9.89 -22.74 -9.41
N TYR A 198 11.12 -22.47 -9.77
CA TYR A 198 12.20 -23.44 -9.82
C TYR A 198 12.55 -23.99 -8.42
N LEU A 199 12.64 -23.11 -7.41
CA LEU A 199 12.85 -23.52 -6.02
C LEU A 199 11.72 -24.44 -5.52
N THR A 200 10.46 -24.03 -5.76
CA THR A 200 9.29 -24.82 -5.37
C THR A 200 9.32 -26.21 -6.00
N ARG A 201 9.62 -26.31 -7.30
CA ARG A 201 9.75 -27.61 -7.99
C ARG A 201 10.81 -28.48 -7.34
N ARG A 202 12.01 -27.92 -7.09
CA ARG A 202 13.10 -28.68 -6.45
C ARG A 202 12.73 -29.17 -5.05
N LEU A 203 12.03 -28.36 -4.26
CA LEU A 203 11.57 -28.77 -2.94
C LEU A 203 10.53 -29.89 -3.01
N ILE A 204 9.60 -29.81 -3.97
CA ILE A 204 8.60 -30.87 -4.18
C ILE A 204 9.29 -32.17 -4.61
N ASP A 205 10.22 -32.12 -5.55
CA ASP A 205 10.96 -33.29 -6.05
C ASP A 205 11.73 -33.99 -4.92
N VAL A 206 12.28 -33.25 -3.97
CA VAL A 206 13.00 -33.81 -2.79
C VAL A 206 12.03 -34.35 -1.72
N ALA A 207 10.89 -33.69 -1.52
CA ALA A 207 9.96 -34.00 -0.45
C ALA A 207 8.81 -34.95 -0.86
N GLN A 208 8.72 -35.37 -2.12
CA GLN A 208 7.59 -36.18 -2.63
C GLN A 208 7.41 -37.53 -1.92
N ASP A 209 8.50 -38.10 -1.40
CA ASP A 209 8.49 -39.38 -0.69
C ASP A 209 8.19 -39.26 0.81
N ILE A 210 8.08 -38.00 1.32
CA ILE A 210 7.86 -37.77 2.75
C ILE A 210 6.35 -37.75 3.04
N ILE A 211 5.95 -38.73 3.89
CA ILE A 211 4.54 -38.83 4.33
C ILE A 211 4.47 -38.54 5.82
N VAL A 212 3.59 -37.59 6.19
CA VAL A 212 3.30 -37.27 7.58
C VAL A 212 2.45 -38.40 8.17
N ARG A 213 3.00 -39.17 9.12
CA ARG A 213 2.32 -40.31 9.77
C ARG A 213 1.61 -39.93 11.07
N GLU A 214 2.14 -38.98 11.80
CA GLU A 214 1.66 -38.55 13.12
C GLU A 214 1.47 -37.03 13.14
N LYS A 215 0.56 -36.56 13.99
CA LYS A 215 0.29 -35.12 14.14
C LYS A 215 1.35 -34.43 14.98
N ASP A 216 1.91 -35.12 15.93
CA ASP A 216 2.93 -34.67 16.87
C ASP A 216 3.81 -35.83 17.26
N CYS A 217 5.10 -35.65 17.31
CA CYS A 217 6.08 -36.68 17.56
C CYS A 217 6.66 -36.58 18.97
#